data_0323f4e54ec113c43dd98b0056ca7d13
#
_entry.id   0323f4e54ec113c43dd98b0056ca7d13
#
_cell.length_a   1.000
_cell.length_b   1.000
_cell.length_c   1.000
_cell.angle_alpha   90.00
_cell.angle_beta   90.00
_cell.angle_gamma   90.00
#
_symmetry.space_group_name_H-M   'P 1'
#
loop_
_entity.id
_entity.type
_entity.pdbx_description
1 polymer ?
#
loop_
_entity_poly.entity_id
_entity_poly.type
_entity_poly.pdbx_seq_one_letter_code
_entity_poly.pdbx_strand_id
1 'polypeptide(L)'
;IIAYYNRMWEPVLSLGEILGIKMPQIQQNWLTTEDIGSILSLADFEVVKREWRQLLPYRLFGLGPLLNRFIAPWPVIRRFCLRNYLVARPTRNVTQGQRSATVLVPCRNERGNIEPLVRRLPKFCDDIELMFVEGHSVDGTLDEIRRVIAAFPDRDIKVLVQDGIGKCDAVRKGFAHARGDVLIILDADLTVPPEALPRFYNALISGKGEFINGTRLVYPVEKGAMRFLNLLANQVFSWLFSWLLNQR
;
A
#
# COMPACT_ATOMS: atom_id res chain seq x y z
N ILE A 1 -5.88 -16.84 4.51
CA ILE A 1 -6.63 -16.88 3.23
C ILE A 1 -7.68 -17.97 3.35
N ILE A 2 -8.92 -17.63 3.05
CA ILE A 2 -10.05 -18.55 3.04
C ILE A 2 -10.48 -18.74 1.59
N ALA A 3 -10.54 -19.99 1.14
CA ALA A 3 -11.04 -20.36 -0.18
C ALA A 3 -12.37 -21.11 -0.02
N TYR A 4 -13.36 -20.72 -0.80
CA TYR A 4 -14.69 -21.34 -0.73
C TYR A 4 -15.36 -21.37 -2.10
N TYR A 5 -16.34 -22.26 -2.26
CA TYR A 5 -17.12 -22.32 -3.47
C TYR A 5 -18.24 -21.27 -3.45
N ASN A 6 -18.51 -20.71 -4.62
CA ASN A 6 -19.60 -19.76 -4.80
C ASN A 6 -20.95 -20.50 -4.70
N ARG A 7 -21.84 -19.99 -3.86
CA ARG A 7 -23.18 -20.53 -3.65
C ARG A 7 -23.99 -20.69 -4.95
N MET A 8 -23.75 -19.85 -5.94
CA MET A 8 -24.43 -19.96 -7.24
C MET A 8 -24.15 -21.29 -7.98
N TRP A 9 -23.05 -21.97 -7.63
CA TRP A 9 -22.69 -23.25 -8.21
C TRP A 9 -23.27 -24.46 -7.46
N GLU A 10 -23.94 -24.25 -6.34
CA GLU A 10 -24.55 -25.31 -5.54
C GLU A 10 -25.44 -26.25 -6.39
N PRO A 11 -26.41 -25.75 -7.20
CA PRO A 11 -27.27 -26.62 -8.01
C PRO A 11 -26.48 -27.40 -9.05
N VAL A 12 -25.47 -26.78 -9.68
CA VAL A 12 -24.64 -27.40 -10.72
C VAL A 12 -23.75 -28.49 -10.14
N LEU A 13 -23.16 -28.23 -8.99
CA LEU A 13 -22.28 -29.19 -8.32
C LEU A 13 -23.06 -30.35 -7.74
N SER A 14 -24.28 -30.12 -7.20
CA SER A 14 -25.17 -31.16 -6.72
C SER A 14 -25.66 -32.06 -7.85
N LEU A 15 -25.98 -31.47 -9.01
CA LEU A 15 -26.32 -32.25 -10.20
C LEU A 15 -25.13 -33.12 -10.65
N GLY A 16 -23.90 -32.58 -10.62
CA GLY A 16 -22.70 -33.35 -10.94
C GLY A 16 -22.43 -34.51 -10.00
N GLU A 17 -22.82 -34.41 -8.72
CA GLU A 17 -22.78 -35.52 -7.76
C GLU A 17 -23.83 -36.61 -8.09
N ILE A 18 -25.05 -36.20 -8.40
CA ILE A 18 -26.14 -37.13 -8.78
C ILE A 18 -25.78 -37.89 -10.06
N LEU A 19 -25.15 -37.23 -11.01
CA LEU A 19 -24.71 -37.83 -12.28
C LEU A 19 -23.42 -38.65 -12.17
N GLY A 20 -22.79 -38.74 -10.99
CA GLY A 20 -21.55 -39.46 -10.80
C GLY A 20 -20.29 -38.80 -11.44
N ILE A 21 -20.43 -37.59 -11.96
CA ILE A 21 -19.33 -36.83 -12.58
C ILE A 21 -18.40 -36.25 -11.53
N LYS A 22 -18.90 -36.00 -10.32
CA LYS A 22 -18.18 -35.46 -9.16
C LYS A 22 -18.33 -36.42 -7.97
N MET A 23 -17.27 -36.64 -7.21
CA MET A 23 -17.35 -37.39 -5.96
C MET A 23 -18.29 -36.70 -4.95
N PRO A 24 -19.18 -37.44 -4.28
CA PRO A 24 -20.02 -36.89 -3.22
C PRO A 24 -19.15 -36.30 -2.13
N GLN A 25 -19.45 -35.08 -1.74
CA GLN A 25 -18.75 -34.42 -0.63
C GLN A 25 -19.64 -34.43 0.62
N ILE A 26 -19.00 -34.54 1.78
CA ILE A 26 -19.65 -34.34 3.08
C ILE A 26 -20.34 -32.98 3.09
N GLN A 27 -21.50 -32.88 3.72
CA GLN A 27 -22.35 -31.67 3.77
C GLN A 27 -21.50 -30.39 3.86
N GLN A 28 -21.56 -29.58 2.81
CA GLN A 28 -20.89 -28.30 2.73
C GLN A 28 -21.87 -27.19 3.11
N ASN A 29 -21.50 -26.35 4.07
CA ASN A 29 -22.27 -25.13 4.32
C ASN A 29 -21.95 -24.11 3.21
N TRP A 30 -22.94 -23.81 2.40
CA TRP A 30 -22.85 -22.81 1.33
C TRP A 30 -22.99 -21.40 1.89
N LEU A 31 -21.86 -20.86 2.40
CA LEU A 31 -21.81 -19.50 2.94
C LEU A 31 -21.62 -18.49 1.83
N THR A 32 -22.28 -17.35 1.97
CA THR A 32 -22.05 -16.20 1.08
C THR A 32 -20.76 -15.47 1.50
N THR A 33 -20.26 -14.59 0.61
CA THR A 33 -19.10 -13.74 0.94
C THR A 33 -19.39 -12.84 2.12
N GLU A 34 -20.62 -12.38 2.24
CA GLU A 34 -21.12 -11.54 3.31
C GLU A 34 -21.16 -12.31 4.64
N ASP A 35 -21.62 -13.57 4.64
CA ASP A 35 -21.66 -14.42 5.83
C ASP A 35 -20.25 -14.67 6.37
N ILE A 36 -19.31 -15.03 5.50
CA ILE A 36 -17.91 -15.24 5.88
C ILE A 36 -17.28 -13.93 6.39
N GLY A 37 -17.59 -12.80 5.74
CA GLY A 37 -17.15 -11.48 6.20
C GLY A 37 -17.65 -11.15 7.60
N SER A 38 -18.92 -11.45 7.88
CA SER A 38 -19.53 -11.24 9.21
C SER A 38 -18.90 -12.14 10.26
N ILE A 39 -18.69 -13.43 9.96
CA ILE A 39 -18.01 -14.37 10.86
C ILE A 39 -16.58 -13.89 11.17
N LEU A 40 -15.85 -13.43 10.14
CA LEU A 40 -14.51 -12.90 10.33
C LEU A 40 -14.50 -11.65 11.19
N SER A 41 -15.45 -10.74 10.99
CA SER A 41 -15.58 -9.53 11.80
C SER A 41 -15.89 -9.87 13.28
N LEU A 42 -16.73 -10.88 13.53
CA LEU A 42 -17.01 -11.36 14.90
C LEU A 42 -15.80 -12.05 15.55
N ALA A 43 -14.89 -12.58 14.75
CA ALA A 43 -13.65 -13.21 15.20
C ALA A 43 -12.45 -12.25 15.21
N ASP A 44 -12.70 -10.94 15.21
CA ASP A 44 -11.67 -9.89 15.19
C ASP A 44 -10.72 -9.98 13.98
N PHE A 45 -11.27 -10.32 12.81
CA PHE A 45 -10.55 -10.27 11.54
C PHE A 45 -11.12 -9.20 10.62
N GLU A 46 -10.26 -8.48 9.94
CA GLU A 46 -10.59 -7.54 8.87
C GLU A 46 -10.35 -8.18 7.50
N VAL A 47 -11.34 -8.08 6.60
CA VAL A 47 -11.20 -8.53 5.22
C VAL A 47 -10.38 -7.51 4.42
N VAL A 48 -9.17 -7.87 4.06
CA VAL A 48 -8.23 -7.00 3.31
C VAL A 48 -8.46 -7.10 1.81
N LYS A 49 -8.79 -8.30 1.30
CA LYS A 49 -8.93 -8.54 -0.14
C LYS A 49 -9.98 -9.59 -0.43
N ARG A 50 -10.73 -9.36 -1.51
CA ARG A 50 -11.67 -10.32 -2.09
C ARG A 50 -11.21 -10.65 -3.50
N GLU A 51 -11.09 -11.93 -3.82
CA GLU A 51 -10.71 -12.40 -5.15
C GLU A 51 -11.72 -13.43 -5.66
N TRP A 52 -11.99 -13.37 -6.94
CA TRP A 52 -12.81 -14.30 -7.67
C TRP A 52 -11.93 -14.97 -8.70
N ARG A 53 -11.85 -16.28 -8.64
CA ARG A 53 -11.01 -17.06 -9.56
C ARG A 53 -11.78 -18.25 -10.08
N GLN A 54 -11.33 -18.75 -11.22
CA GLN A 54 -11.84 -19.99 -11.81
C GLN A 54 -13.29 -19.89 -12.28
N LEU A 55 -13.50 -19.12 -13.34
CA LEU A 55 -14.75 -19.11 -14.07
C LEU A 55 -14.99 -20.48 -14.75
N LEU A 56 -13.93 -21.05 -15.34
CA LEU A 56 -13.93 -22.36 -15.96
C LEU A 56 -12.91 -23.29 -15.27
N PRO A 57 -13.36 -24.42 -14.67
CA PRO A 57 -12.48 -25.36 -13.99
C PRO A 57 -11.64 -26.23 -14.94
N TYR A 58 -11.98 -26.27 -16.24
CA TYR A 58 -11.33 -27.08 -17.25
C TYR A 58 -10.30 -26.31 -18.06
N ARG A 59 -9.23 -26.98 -18.47
CA ARG A 59 -8.17 -26.36 -19.28
C ARG A 59 -8.59 -26.03 -20.73
N LEU A 60 -9.60 -26.69 -21.29
CA LEU A 60 -10.20 -26.47 -22.63
C LEU A 60 -9.17 -25.97 -23.66
N PHE A 61 -8.19 -26.80 -24.00
CA PHE A 61 -7.14 -26.46 -24.99
C PHE A 61 -6.39 -25.13 -24.70
N GLY A 62 -6.26 -24.73 -23.45
CA GLY A 62 -5.59 -23.48 -23.06
C GLY A 62 -6.50 -22.26 -22.92
N LEU A 63 -7.76 -22.31 -23.35
CA LEU A 63 -8.72 -21.23 -23.23
C LEU A 63 -9.13 -20.99 -21.77
N GLY A 64 -9.22 -22.04 -20.95
CA GLY A 64 -9.60 -21.92 -19.54
C GLY A 64 -8.72 -20.97 -18.76
N PRO A 65 -7.38 -21.08 -18.77
CA PRO A 65 -6.48 -20.14 -18.10
C PRO A 65 -6.60 -18.71 -18.60
N LEU A 66 -6.81 -18.49 -19.92
CA LEU A 66 -6.98 -17.17 -20.50
C LEU A 66 -8.29 -16.52 -20.02
N LEU A 67 -9.40 -17.26 -20.06
CA LEU A 67 -10.70 -16.80 -19.57
C LEU A 67 -10.66 -16.50 -18.08
N ASN A 68 -10.01 -17.36 -17.30
CA ASN A 68 -9.85 -17.15 -15.87
C ASN A 68 -8.97 -15.95 -15.52
N ARG A 69 -7.97 -15.63 -16.34
CA ARG A 69 -7.06 -14.51 -16.12
C ARG A 69 -7.65 -13.17 -16.55
N PHE A 70 -8.31 -13.12 -17.72
CA PHE A 70 -8.69 -11.85 -18.33
C PHE A 70 -10.18 -11.53 -18.24
N ILE A 71 -11.05 -12.55 -18.25
CA ILE A 71 -12.51 -12.37 -18.28
C ILE A 71 -13.13 -12.53 -16.89
N ALA A 72 -12.67 -13.51 -16.11
CA ALA A 72 -13.20 -13.75 -14.77
C ALA A 72 -13.15 -12.53 -13.83
N PRO A 73 -12.15 -11.59 -13.89
CA PRO A 73 -12.13 -10.41 -13.04
C PRO A 73 -13.17 -9.34 -13.37
N TRP A 74 -13.85 -9.42 -14.50
CA TRP A 74 -14.84 -8.40 -14.89
C TRP A 74 -15.99 -8.30 -13.88
N PRO A 75 -16.49 -7.08 -13.57
CA PRO A 75 -17.43 -6.84 -12.47
C PRO A 75 -18.69 -7.70 -12.47
N VAL A 76 -19.23 -8.01 -13.66
CA VAL A 76 -20.42 -8.85 -13.81
C VAL A 76 -20.01 -10.33 -13.79
N ILE A 77 -18.99 -10.69 -14.54
CA ILE A 77 -18.56 -12.09 -14.79
C ILE A 77 -17.96 -12.72 -13.53
N ARG A 78 -17.25 -11.94 -12.71
CA ARG A 78 -16.66 -12.43 -11.45
C ARG A 78 -17.69 -13.07 -10.51
N ARG A 79 -18.97 -12.66 -10.57
CA ARG A 79 -20.05 -13.24 -9.76
C ARG A 79 -20.33 -14.71 -10.13
N PHE A 80 -19.95 -15.13 -11.31
CA PHE A 80 -20.11 -16.49 -11.81
C PHE A 80 -18.86 -17.36 -11.60
N CYS A 81 -17.80 -16.84 -10.99
CA CYS A 81 -16.63 -17.64 -10.68
C CYS A 81 -16.96 -18.73 -9.67
N LEU A 82 -16.43 -19.94 -9.93
CA LEU A 82 -16.65 -21.12 -9.09
C LEU A 82 -16.00 -20.98 -7.71
N ARG A 83 -14.81 -20.42 -7.65
CA ARG A 83 -14.05 -20.23 -6.41
C ARG A 83 -13.87 -18.77 -6.06
N ASN A 84 -14.16 -18.46 -4.80
CA ASN A 84 -13.93 -17.18 -4.18
C ASN A 84 -12.84 -17.31 -3.12
N TYR A 85 -12.07 -16.25 -2.94
CA TYR A 85 -11.03 -16.16 -1.93
C TYR A 85 -11.21 -14.87 -1.12
N LEU A 86 -11.11 -15.01 0.18
CA LEU A 86 -11.02 -13.90 1.11
C LEU A 86 -9.63 -13.92 1.75
N VAL A 87 -8.95 -12.80 1.71
CA VAL A 87 -7.75 -12.54 2.49
C VAL A 87 -8.15 -11.70 3.67
N ALA A 88 -7.99 -12.22 4.86
CA ALA A 88 -8.28 -11.50 6.09
C ALA A 88 -7.02 -11.47 6.97
N ARG A 89 -6.91 -10.44 7.79
CA ARG A 89 -5.89 -10.30 8.82
C ARG A 89 -6.56 -10.13 10.17
N PRO A 90 -5.93 -10.57 11.27
CA PRO A 90 -6.44 -10.26 12.60
C PRO A 90 -6.42 -8.73 12.79
N THR A 91 -7.50 -8.20 13.32
CA THR A 91 -7.55 -6.83 13.84
C THR A 91 -6.71 -6.85 15.12
N ARG A 92 -5.42 -6.55 15.00
CA ARG A 92 -4.61 -6.38 16.19
C ARG A 92 -5.19 -5.19 16.96
N ASN A 93 -5.62 -5.40 18.19
CA ASN A 93 -5.61 -4.35 19.19
C ASN A 93 -4.14 -3.97 19.36
N VAL A 94 -3.66 -3.06 18.53
CA VAL A 94 -2.33 -2.51 18.68
C VAL A 94 -2.38 -1.74 19.97
N THR A 95 -1.79 -2.30 21.01
CA THR A 95 -1.45 -1.54 22.21
C THR A 95 -0.71 -0.32 21.69
N GLN A 96 -1.31 0.86 21.87
CA GLN A 96 -0.78 2.15 21.43
C GLN A 96 0.49 2.46 22.24
N GLY A 97 1.57 1.72 21.96
CA GLY A 97 2.91 2.10 22.39
C GLY A 97 3.43 3.11 21.37
N GLN A 98 3.90 4.24 21.86
CA GLN A 98 4.67 5.15 21.02
C GLN A 98 5.84 4.37 20.42
N ARG A 99 5.99 4.43 19.10
CA ARG A 99 7.08 3.80 18.37
C ARG A 99 8.02 4.89 17.88
N SER A 100 9.31 4.58 17.84
CA SER A 100 10.30 5.47 17.23
C SER A 100 10.04 5.62 15.73
N ALA A 101 10.42 6.76 15.16
CA ALA A 101 10.25 7.02 13.73
C ALA A 101 11.53 7.54 13.10
N THR A 102 11.84 7.06 11.89
CA THR A 102 12.83 7.68 11.01
C THR A 102 12.10 8.37 9.86
N VAL A 103 12.28 9.68 9.75
CA VAL A 103 11.83 10.48 8.60
C VAL A 103 12.98 10.58 7.62
N LEU A 104 12.87 9.85 6.53
CA LEU A 104 13.86 9.80 5.46
C LEU A 104 13.54 10.85 4.39
N VAL A 105 14.49 11.71 4.09
CA VAL A 105 14.37 12.79 3.12
C VAL A 105 15.41 12.60 2.00
N PRO A 106 15.07 11.92 0.89
CA PRO A 106 15.92 11.93 -0.29
C PRO A 106 15.95 13.35 -0.88
N CYS A 107 17.13 13.92 -1.07
CA CYS A 107 17.26 15.30 -1.56
C CYS A 107 18.35 15.41 -2.64
N ARG A 108 18.05 16.19 -3.67
CA ARG A 108 19.01 16.55 -4.72
C ARG A 108 18.66 17.93 -5.28
N ASN A 109 19.57 18.89 -5.15
CA ASN A 109 19.37 20.29 -5.52
C ASN A 109 18.16 20.92 -4.81
N GLU A 110 18.11 20.76 -3.49
CA GLU A 110 17.00 21.20 -2.64
C GLU A 110 17.50 22.15 -1.52
N ARG A 111 18.59 22.87 -1.75
CA ARG A 111 19.22 23.75 -0.74
C ARG A 111 18.23 24.64 0.00
N GLY A 112 17.31 25.28 -0.73
CA GLY A 112 16.34 26.22 -0.14
C GLY A 112 15.25 25.57 0.72
N ASN A 113 15.06 24.27 0.62
CA ASN A 113 14.00 23.54 1.31
C ASN A 113 14.47 22.84 2.59
N ILE A 114 15.79 22.70 2.83
CA ILE A 114 16.36 21.94 3.94
C ILE A 114 15.96 22.55 5.28
N GLU A 115 16.29 23.82 5.52
CA GLU A 115 15.96 24.49 6.79
C GLU A 115 14.46 24.63 7.03
N PRO A 116 13.64 25.06 6.06
CA PRO A 116 12.19 25.06 6.19
C PRO A 116 11.60 23.70 6.58
N LEU A 117 12.09 22.60 5.99
CA LEU A 117 11.64 21.25 6.32
C LEU A 117 11.92 20.93 7.81
N VAL A 118 13.13 21.20 8.27
CA VAL A 118 13.52 20.94 9.67
C VAL A 118 12.70 21.79 10.64
N ARG A 119 12.47 23.06 10.34
CA ARG A 119 11.67 23.96 11.20
C ARG A 119 10.20 23.51 11.29
N ARG A 120 9.64 23.03 10.19
CA ARG A 120 8.23 22.64 10.07
C ARG A 120 7.95 21.21 10.51
N LEU A 121 8.99 20.38 10.72
CA LEU A 121 8.82 19.00 11.17
C LEU A 121 8.22 18.95 12.57
N PRO A 122 6.98 18.49 12.77
CA PRO A 122 6.36 18.44 14.08
C PRO A 122 6.93 17.29 14.92
N LYS A 123 6.83 17.41 16.23
CA LYS A 123 7.09 16.31 17.16
C LYS A 123 5.80 15.46 17.26
N PHE A 124 5.80 14.25 16.71
CA PHE A 124 4.65 13.33 16.71
C PHE A 124 4.89 12.02 17.46
N CYS A 125 6.13 11.75 17.86
CA CYS A 125 6.51 10.70 18.80
C CYS A 125 7.74 11.17 19.61
N ASP A 126 8.13 10.37 20.60
CA ASP A 126 9.21 10.78 21.52
C ASP A 126 10.58 10.71 20.87
N ASP A 127 10.79 9.74 19.97
CA ASP A 127 12.06 9.51 19.29
C ASP A 127 11.87 9.62 17.77
N ILE A 128 12.33 10.75 17.22
CA ILE A 128 12.28 11.06 15.79
C ILE A 128 13.71 11.26 15.29
N GLU A 129 14.14 10.37 14.42
CA GLU A 129 15.34 10.52 13.62
C GLU A 129 14.97 11.17 12.28
N LEU A 130 15.60 12.29 11.93
CA LEU A 130 15.52 12.92 10.62
C LEU A 130 16.76 12.58 9.81
N MET A 131 16.61 11.88 8.71
CA MET A 131 17.72 11.41 7.90
C MET A 131 17.65 11.98 6.48
N PHE A 132 18.58 12.85 6.14
CA PHE A 132 18.76 13.31 4.77
C PHE A 132 19.65 12.33 4.01
N VAL A 133 19.24 11.96 2.78
CA VAL A 133 20.10 11.21 1.87
C VAL A 133 20.34 12.06 0.63
N GLU A 134 21.53 12.59 0.56
CA GLU A 134 21.97 13.57 -0.42
C GLU A 134 22.40 12.88 -1.72
N GLY A 135 21.89 13.38 -2.86
CA GLY A 135 21.98 12.76 -4.18
C GLY A 135 22.95 13.43 -5.13
N HIS A 136 24.18 13.77 -4.70
CA HIS A 136 25.21 14.44 -5.50
C HIS A 136 24.74 15.78 -6.07
N SER A 137 24.24 16.65 -5.21
CA SER A 137 23.78 18.00 -5.55
C SER A 137 24.94 18.91 -5.95
N VAL A 138 24.62 19.86 -6.82
CA VAL A 138 25.60 20.87 -7.31
C VAL A 138 25.28 22.29 -6.81
N ASP A 139 24.18 22.47 -6.08
CA ASP A 139 23.68 23.76 -5.58
C ASP A 139 24.11 24.08 -4.13
N GLY A 140 24.91 23.22 -3.51
CA GLY A 140 25.31 23.36 -2.11
C GLY A 140 24.32 22.78 -1.09
N THR A 141 23.42 21.89 -1.51
CA THR A 141 22.46 21.19 -0.62
C THR A 141 23.17 20.48 0.53
N LEU A 142 24.29 19.77 0.27
CA LEU A 142 25.04 19.05 1.31
C LEU A 142 25.58 19.98 2.40
N ASP A 143 26.14 21.12 1.99
CA ASP A 143 26.68 22.09 2.95
C ASP A 143 25.56 22.74 3.76
N GLU A 144 24.42 22.98 3.14
CA GLU A 144 23.24 23.47 3.84
C GLU A 144 22.73 22.46 4.87
N ILE A 145 22.68 21.17 4.55
CA ILE A 145 22.31 20.14 5.52
C ILE A 145 23.27 20.15 6.72
N ARG A 146 24.58 20.20 6.48
CA ARG A 146 25.58 20.27 7.55
C ARG A 146 25.40 21.51 8.42
N ARG A 147 25.14 22.67 7.81
CA ARG A 147 24.84 23.92 8.51
C ARG A 147 23.59 23.76 9.39
N VAL A 148 22.55 23.16 8.88
CA VAL A 148 21.28 22.96 9.59
C VAL A 148 21.46 21.97 10.76
N ILE A 149 22.22 20.90 10.58
CA ILE A 149 22.56 19.97 11.68
C ILE A 149 23.21 20.73 12.83
N ALA A 150 24.18 21.62 12.54
CA ALA A 150 24.84 22.43 13.55
C ALA A 150 23.90 23.48 14.20
N ALA A 151 22.92 23.97 13.47
CA ALA A 151 21.95 24.97 13.95
C ALA A 151 20.82 24.38 14.81
N PHE A 152 20.57 23.07 14.73
CA PHE A 152 19.50 22.38 15.46
C PHE A 152 20.07 21.19 16.29
N PRO A 153 20.92 21.44 17.29
CA PRO A 153 21.60 20.38 18.07
C PRO A 153 20.63 19.54 18.91
N ASP A 154 19.44 20.06 19.21
CA ASP A 154 18.42 19.36 20.00
C ASP A 154 17.61 18.36 19.16
N ARG A 155 17.85 18.28 17.86
CA ARG A 155 17.18 17.33 16.95
C ARG A 155 18.16 16.25 16.49
N ASP A 156 17.71 15.02 16.44
CA ASP A 156 18.51 13.92 15.86
C ASP A 156 18.44 13.99 14.33
N ILE A 157 19.37 14.71 13.73
CA ILE A 157 19.46 14.91 12.29
C ILE A 157 20.73 14.26 11.77
N LYS A 158 20.61 13.42 10.76
CA LYS A 158 21.72 12.74 10.10
C LYS A 158 21.74 13.03 8.60
N VAL A 159 22.93 12.93 8.03
CA VAL A 159 23.11 13.02 6.58
C VAL A 159 23.92 11.84 6.08
N LEU A 160 23.43 11.24 5.00
CA LEU A 160 24.14 10.24 4.20
C LEU A 160 24.26 10.77 2.78
N VAL A 161 25.34 10.41 2.09
CA VAL A 161 25.46 10.64 0.64
C VAL A 161 25.16 9.33 -0.04
N GLN A 162 24.29 9.31 -1.05
CA GLN A 162 23.93 8.08 -1.78
C GLN A 162 25.15 7.53 -2.54
N ASP A 163 25.14 6.23 -2.81
CA ASP A 163 26.26 5.57 -3.51
C ASP A 163 26.02 5.56 -5.02
N GLY A 164 24.78 5.38 -5.44
CA GLY A 164 24.35 5.27 -6.83
C GLY A 164 23.64 6.52 -7.34
N ILE A 165 22.65 6.32 -8.19
CA ILE A 165 21.89 7.39 -8.85
C ILE A 165 20.39 7.17 -8.66
N GLY A 166 19.68 8.26 -8.35
CA GLY A 166 18.23 8.31 -8.32
C GLY A 166 17.63 8.05 -6.94
N LYS A 167 16.35 8.41 -6.81
CA LYS A 167 15.62 8.38 -5.55
C LYS A 167 15.57 6.99 -4.90
N CYS A 168 15.47 5.93 -5.72
CA CYS A 168 15.39 4.56 -5.17
C CYS A 168 16.67 4.14 -4.46
N ASP A 169 17.84 4.55 -4.95
CA ASP A 169 19.12 4.28 -4.31
C ASP A 169 19.22 5.02 -2.96
N ALA A 170 18.88 6.30 -2.96
CA ALA A 170 18.82 7.11 -1.75
C ALA A 170 17.89 6.48 -0.69
N VAL A 171 16.71 6.02 -1.08
CA VAL A 171 15.74 5.39 -0.17
C VAL A 171 16.28 4.07 0.38
N ARG A 172 16.87 3.21 -0.44
CA ARG A 172 17.47 1.95 0.03
C ARG A 172 18.59 2.20 1.04
N LYS A 173 19.49 3.14 0.73
CA LYS A 173 20.58 3.51 1.64
C LYS A 173 20.04 4.03 2.96
N GLY A 174 19.08 4.94 2.91
CA GLY A 174 18.45 5.48 4.10
C GLY A 174 17.78 4.41 4.96
N PHE A 175 17.00 3.52 4.36
CA PHE A 175 16.34 2.42 5.08
C PHE A 175 17.33 1.45 5.73
N ALA A 176 18.47 1.20 5.09
CA ALA A 176 19.52 0.35 5.66
C ALA A 176 20.18 0.95 6.91
N HIS A 177 20.12 2.28 7.10
CA HIS A 177 20.75 3.00 8.21
C HIS A 177 19.70 3.56 9.21
N ALA A 178 18.44 3.45 8.90
CA ALA A 178 17.35 3.91 9.76
C ALA A 178 17.25 3.08 11.04
N ARG A 179 17.01 3.74 12.18
CA ARG A 179 16.87 3.07 13.48
C ARG A 179 15.44 3.04 14.01
N GLY A 180 14.54 3.84 13.42
CA GLY A 180 13.16 3.93 13.86
C GLY A 180 12.34 2.69 13.50
N ASP A 181 11.38 2.36 14.37
CA ASP A 181 10.40 1.28 14.12
C ASP A 181 9.46 1.59 12.95
N VAL A 182 9.21 2.89 12.72
CA VAL A 182 8.38 3.42 11.65
C VAL A 182 9.25 4.19 10.67
N LEU A 183 9.24 3.77 9.42
CA LEU A 183 9.99 4.42 8.34
C LEU A 183 9.04 5.29 7.51
N ILE A 184 9.34 6.58 7.40
CA ILE A 184 8.54 7.56 6.65
C ILE A 184 9.42 8.19 5.57
N ILE A 185 8.97 8.17 4.32
CA ILE A 185 9.62 8.90 3.23
C ILE A 185 8.92 10.26 3.08
N LEU A 186 9.66 11.33 3.16
CA LEU A 186 9.20 12.69 2.91
C LEU A 186 10.01 13.33 1.78
N ASP A 187 9.34 13.82 0.75
CA ASP A 187 9.99 14.51 -0.35
C ASP A 187 10.52 15.89 0.09
N ALA A 188 11.75 16.23 -0.30
CA ALA A 188 12.40 17.47 0.10
C ALA A 188 11.74 18.74 -0.49
N ASP A 189 10.97 18.60 -1.56
CA ASP A 189 10.28 19.70 -2.26
C ASP A 189 9.09 20.31 -1.49
N LEU A 190 8.79 19.77 -0.31
CA LEU A 190 7.67 20.22 0.55
C LEU A 190 6.28 20.16 -0.11
N THR A 191 6.12 19.41 -1.20
CA THR A 191 4.80 19.22 -1.83
C THR A 191 3.84 18.49 -0.90
N VAL A 192 4.36 17.64 -0.01
CA VAL A 192 3.64 17.15 1.16
C VAL A 192 4.13 17.92 2.37
N PRO A 193 3.27 18.69 3.06
CA PRO A 193 3.69 19.47 4.21
C PRO A 193 4.13 18.55 5.36
N PRO A 194 5.29 18.82 6.01
CA PRO A 194 5.76 18.03 7.15
C PRO A 194 4.72 17.90 8.28
N GLU A 195 3.86 18.87 8.42
CA GLU A 195 2.75 18.90 9.40
C GLU A 195 1.72 17.78 9.18
N ALA A 196 1.71 17.16 8.00
CA ALA A 196 0.83 16.03 7.71
C ALA A 196 1.35 14.70 8.29
N LEU A 197 2.64 14.57 8.61
CA LEU A 197 3.27 13.32 9.05
C LEU A 197 2.58 12.66 10.26
N PRO A 198 2.10 13.41 11.29
CA PRO A 198 1.37 12.80 12.39
C PRO A 198 0.16 11.97 11.95
N ARG A 199 -0.52 12.36 10.86
CA ARG A 199 -1.68 11.62 10.34
C ARG A 199 -1.28 10.25 9.78
N PHE A 200 -0.15 10.20 9.06
CA PHE A 200 0.39 8.95 8.53
C PHE A 200 0.90 8.04 9.64
N TYR A 201 1.66 8.59 10.57
CA TYR A 201 2.14 7.87 11.74
C TYR A 201 0.98 7.28 12.55
N ASN A 202 -0.03 8.09 12.90
CA ASN A 202 -1.18 7.64 13.66
C ASN A 202 -2.00 6.59 12.91
N ALA A 203 -2.12 6.68 11.59
CA ALA A 203 -2.78 5.67 10.78
C ALA A 203 -2.06 4.32 10.84
N LEU A 204 -0.72 4.33 10.83
CA LEU A 204 0.09 3.12 10.90
C LEU A 204 0.04 2.50 12.31
N ILE A 205 0.28 3.28 13.37
CA ILE A 205 0.29 2.76 14.74
C ILE A 205 -1.09 2.31 15.21
N SER A 206 -2.17 2.88 14.66
CA SER A 206 -3.55 2.43 14.91
C SER A 206 -3.94 1.15 14.15
N GLY A 207 -2.99 0.55 13.42
CA GLY A 207 -3.22 -0.71 12.72
C GLY A 207 -4.05 -0.62 11.45
N LYS A 208 -4.28 0.59 10.89
CA LYS A 208 -5.01 0.76 9.63
C LYS A 208 -4.31 0.12 8.43
N GLY A 209 -3.00 -0.06 8.50
CA GLY A 209 -2.19 -0.72 7.49
C GLY A 209 -0.74 -0.86 7.93
N GLU A 210 -0.01 -1.76 7.30
CA GLU A 210 1.45 -1.89 7.46
C GLU A 210 2.20 -0.94 6.52
N PHE A 211 1.50 -0.46 5.49
CA PHE A 211 1.97 0.52 4.53
C PHE A 211 0.89 1.59 4.31
N ILE A 212 1.21 2.84 4.64
CA ILE A 212 0.30 3.98 4.49
C ILE A 212 0.84 4.89 3.38
N ASN A 213 0.07 5.05 2.32
CA ASN A 213 0.44 5.88 1.18
C ASN A 213 -0.49 7.09 1.06
N GLY A 214 0.09 8.27 0.87
CA GLY A 214 -0.66 9.49 0.55
C GLY A 214 -1.04 9.53 -0.92
N THR A 215 -2.30 9.82 -1.22
CA THR A 215 -2.76 10.02 -2.59
C THR A 215 -3.07 11.47 -2.86
N ARG A 216 -2.57 11.98 -3.99
CA ARG A 216 -2.87 13.34 -4.47
C ARG A 216 -4.18 13.44 -5.26
N LEU A 217 -4.76 12.30 -5.65
CA LEU A 217 -5.93 12.24 -6.56
C LEU A 217 -7.27 12.49 -5.85
N VAL A 218 -7.29 12.49 -4.52
CA VAL A 218 -8.52 12.63 -3.71
C VAL A 218 -8.85 14.10 -3.39
N TYR A 219 -7.87 14.98 -3.44
CA TYR A 219 -8.07 16.40 -3.15
C TYR A 219 -8.15 17.23 -4.42
N PRO A 220 -8.90 18.38 -4.41
CA PRO A 220 -8.86 19.32 -5.51
C PRO A 220 -7.42 19.75 -5.75
N VAL A 221 -6.91 19.46 -6.93
CA VAL A 221 -5.54 19.84 -7.33
C VAL A 221 -5.57 21.35 -7.59
N GLU A 222 -4.73 22.12 -6.90
CA GLU A 222 -4.58 23.55 -7.19
C GLU A 222 -4.25 23.76 -8.67
N LYS A 223 -4.85 24.84 -9.25
CA LYS A 223 -4.68 25.15 -10.67
C LYS A 223 -3.18 25.31 -10.99
N GLY A 224 -2.60 24.31 -11.67
CA GLY A 224 -1.19 24.29 -12.08
C GLY A 224 -0.34 23.14 -11.53
N ALA A 225 -0.77 22.44 -10.47
CA ALA A 225 0.04 21.38 -9.85
C ALA A 225 0.17 20.11 -10.70
N MET A 226 -0.74 19.89 -11.66
CA MET A 226 -0.64 18.74 -12.57
C MET A 226 -1.19 19.10 -13.96
N ARG A 227 -0.45 18.78 -15.02
CA ARG A 227 -0.95 18.92 -16.39
C ARG A 227 -2.08 17.93 -16.63
N PHE A 228 -3.13 18.34 -17.37
CA PHE A 228 -4.29 17.49 -17.68
C PHE A 228 -3.92 16.12 -18.24
N LEU A 229 -2.89 16.05 -19.10
CA LEU A 229 -2.36 14.79 -19.64
C LEU A 229 -1.81 13.87 -18.56
N ASN A 230 -1.15 14.39 -17.54
CA ASN A 230 -0.64 13.59 -16.42
C ASN A 230 -1.75 13.03 -15.55
N LEU A 231 -2.82 13.79 -15.35
CA LEU A 231 -4.03 13.32 -14.66
C LEU A 231 -4.67 12.16 -15.42
N LEU A 232 -4.85 12.30 -16.72
CA LEU A 232 -5.41 11.27 -17.57
C LEU A 232 -4.52 10.02 -17.60
N ALA A 233 -3.21 10.21 -17.76
CA ALA A 233 -2.23 9.14 -17.76
C ALA A 233 -2.26 8.36 -16.41
N ASN A 234 -2.22 9.06 -15.28
CA ASN A 234 -2.30 8.45 -13.96
C ASN A 234 -3.59 7.63 -13.79
N GLN A 235 -4.71 8.12 -14.29
CA GLN A 235 -5.99 7.44 -14.20
C GLN A 235 -6.03 6.16 -15.06
N VAL A 236 -5.50 6.25 -16.29
CA VAL A 236 -5.35 5.11 -17.20
C VAL A 236 -4.39 4.06 -16.62
N PHE A 237 -3.23 4.48 -16.12
CA PHE A 237 -2.27 3.57 -15.47
C PHE A 237 -2.84 2.93 -14.21
N SER A 238 -3.51 3.69 -13.35
CA SER A 238 -4.19 3.14 -12.17
C SER A 238 -5.20 2.06 -12.55
N TRP A 239 -6.02 2.33 -13.57
CA TRP A 239 -6.99 1.37 -14.07
C TRP A 239 -6.32 0.13 -14.68
N LEU A 240 -5.28 0.32 -15.51
CA LEU A 240 -4.51 -0.76 -16.13
C LEU A 240 -3.84 -1.66 -15.09
N PHE A 241 -3.15 -1.06 -14.12
CA PHE A 241 -2.50 -1.82 -13.05
C PHE A 241 -3.50 -2.50 -12.12
N SER A 242 -4.62 -1.86 -11.79
CA SER A 242 -5.69 -2.49 -11.02
C SER A 242 -6.25 -3.71 -11.72
N TRP A 243 -6.38 -3.64 -13.05
CA TRP A 243 -6.83 -4.76 -13.87
C TRP A 243 -5.76 -5.87 -13.96
N LEU A 244 -4.50 -5.53 -14.25
CA LEU A 244 -3.40 -6.48 -14.37
C LEU A 244 -3.11 -7.22 -13.05
N LEU A 245 -3.14 -6.49 -11.93
CA LEU A 245 -2.83 -7.02 -10.61
C LEU A 245 -4.07 -7.59 -9.90
N ASN A 246 -5.26 -7.46 -10.51
CA ASN A 246 -6.53 -7.81 -9.90
C ASN A 246 -6.72 -7.18 -8.50
N GLN A 247 -6.28 -5.94 -8.35
CA GLN A 247 -6.36 -5.13 -7.13
C GLN A 247 -7.09 -3.82 -7.45
N ARG A 248 -7.84 -3.30 -6.48
CA ARG A 248 -8.48 -1.99 -6.55
C ARG A 248 -8.00 -1.12 -5.41
#